data_f8dddfd5f2b06c41ecbb86f8d7f38746
#
_entry.id   f8dddfd5f2b06c41ecbb86f8d7f38746
#
_cell.length_a   1.000
_cell.length_b   1.000
_cell.length_c   1.000
_cell.angle_alpha   90.00
_cell.angle_beta   90.00
_cell.angle_gamma   90.00
#
_symmetry.space_group_name_H-M   'P 1'
#
loop_
_entity.id
_entity.type
_entity.pdbx_description
1 polymer ?
#
loop_
_entity_poly.entity_id
_entity_poly.type
_entity_poly.pdbx_seq_one_letter_code
_entity_poly.pdbx_strand_id
1 'polypeptide(L)'
;VLNDAERLCRAVADTPIDMDVWRRQKAVQAVKEDADLLELGFSTFFLNRTNRSGIIKGGVIGGNDQTGNYLIDARFNKADLVARIERIADYADRIELHNDDAVMLINRIKDMMPDRTLYYLDPPYYEKGPGLYMNYFKDDDHRKIAATVGSISRGKWVVTYDNHPFISELYSHYRQREFSLSYSTTNGKRGEEIMIYSDNLKEIEI
;
A
#
# COMPACT_ATOMS: atom_id res chain seq x y z
N VAL A 1 -11.69 -0.48 9.23
CA VAL A 1 -11.22 0.41 10.31
C VAL A 1 -12.09 1.66 10.43
N LEU A 2 -12.22 2.45 9.37
CA LEU A 2 -12.92 3.74 9.45
C LEU A 2 -14.42 3.61 9.80
N ASN A 3 -15.07 2.56 9.31
CA ASN A 3 -16.51 2.40 9.48
C ASN A 3 -16.91 1.45 10.62
N ASP A 4 -16.03 0.54 11.06
CA ASP A 4 -16.38 -0.51 12.01
C ASP A 4 -15.11 -1.06 12.71
N ALA A 5 -14.40 -0.16 13.40
CA ALA A 5 -13.15 -0.50 14.07
C ALA A 5 -13.37 -1.50 15.21
N GLU A 6 -14.45 -1.33 15.99
CA GLU A 6 -14.74 -2.17 17.15
C GLU A 6 -14.96 -3.64 16.75
N ARG A 7 -15.76 -3.91 15.70
CA ARG A 7 -15.96 -5.28 15.22
C ARG A 7 -14.71 -5.87 14.61
N LEU A 8 -13.89 -5.05 13.91
CA LEU A 8 -12.59 -5.50 13.39
C LEU A 8 -11.62 -5.83 14.53
N CYS A 9 -11.54 -5.01 15.58
CA CYS A 9 -10.71 -5.28 16.76
C CYS A 9 -11.12 -6.59 17.44
N ARG A 10 -12.43 -6.82 17.62
CA ARG A 10 -12.93 -8.09 18.15
C ARG A 10 -12.53 -9.27 17.26
N ALA A 11 -12.71 -9.17 15.95
CA ALA A 11 -12.30 -10.22 15.01
C ALA A 11 -10.79 -10.53 15.11
N VAL A 12 -9.94 -9.50 15.26
CA VAL A 12 -8.50 -9.67 15.44
C VAL A 12 -8.17 -10.32 16.79
N ALA A 13 -8.83 -9.89 17.88
CA ALA A 13 -8.56 -10.38 19.22
C ALA A 13 -9.00 -11.85 19.41
N ASP A 14 -10.18 -12.19 18.92
CA ASP A 14 -10.84 -13.47 19.24
C ASP A 14 -10.44 -14.60 18.26
N THR A 15 -10.07 -14.27 17.03
CA THR A 15 -9.77 -15.30 16.01
C THR A 15 -8.46 -16.04 16.30
N PRO A 16 -8.44 -17.38 16.34
CA PRO A 16 -7.21 -18.17 16.39
C PRO A 16 -6.31 -17.91 15.19
N ILE A 17 -4.98 -18.03 15.39
CA ILE A 17 -4.01 -17.87 14.31
C ILE A 17 -3.48 -19.24 13.95
N ASP A 18 -4.21 -19.94 13.11
CA ASP A 18 -3.91 -21.31 12.68
C ASP A 18 -4.20 -21.54 11.19
N MET A 19 -3.85 -22.71 10.72
CA MET A 19 -3.99 -23.08 9.31
C MET A 19 -5.45 -23.26 8.88
N ASP A 20 -6.36 -23.59 9.79
CA ASP A 20 -7.78 -23.76 9.46
C ASP A 20 -8.44 -22.39 9.27
N VAL A 21 -8.12 -21.43 10.13
CA VAL A 21 -8.51 -20.03 9.93
C VAL A 21 -7.91 -19.49 8.64
N TRP A 22 -6.62 -19.73 8.38
CA TRP A 22 -5.97 -19.28 7.16
C TRP A 22 -6.68 -19.79 5.89
N ARG A 23 -7.05 -21.07 5.85
CA ARG A 23 -7.80 -21.65 4.72
C ARG A 23 -9.17 -20.99 4.56
N ARG A 24 -9.89 -20.73 5.67
CA ARG A 24 -11.16 -20.00 5.64
C ARG A 24 -11.00 -18.60 5.07
N GLN A 25 -9.97 -17.87 5.52
CA GLN A 25 -9.72 -16.52 5.00
C GLN A 25 -9.32 -16.52 3.51
N LYS A 26 -8.59 -17.52 3.06
CA LYS A 26 -8.34 -17.71 1.61
C LYS A 26 -9.62 -17.99 0.83
N ALA A 27 -10.57 -18.75 1.38
CA ALA A 27 -11.85 -19.01 0.74
C ALA A 27 -12.69 -17.72 0.61
N VAL A 28 -12.71 -16.85 1.62
CA VAL A 28 -13.36 -15.53 1.53
C VAL A 28 -12.81 -14.71 0.36
N GLN A 29 -11.49 -14.68 0.18
CA GLN A 29 -10.88 -13.97 -0.96
C GLN A 29 -11.22 -14.58 -2.33
N ALA A 30 -11.57 -15.85 -2.39
CA ALA A 30 -11.98 -16.50 -3.64
C ALA A 30 -13.39 -16.08 -4.08
N VAL A 31 -14.24 -15.69 -3.15
CA VAL A 31 -15.63 -15.25 -3.38
C VAL A 31 -15.86 -13.80 -2.92
N LYS A 32 -14.84 -12.98 -3.02
CA LYS A 32 -14.78 -11.62 -2.46
C LYS A 32 -15.94 -10.70 -2.85
N GLU A 33 -16.58 -10.96 -4.00
CA GLU A 33 -17.73 -10.17 -4.49
C GLU A 33 -19.00 -10.42 -3.66
N ASP A 34 -19.09 -11.59 -2.99
CA ASP A 34 -20.24 -11.98 -2.19
C ASP A 34 -20.00 -11.75 -0.67
N ALA A 35 -18.78 -11.46 -0.26
CA ALA A 35 -18.42 -11.24 1.14
C ALA A 35 -18.87 -9.85 1.64
N ASP A 36 -19.33 -9.78 2.88
CA ASP A 36 -19.59 -8.48 3.50
C ASP A 36 -18.28 -7.70 3.73
N LEU A 37 -18.40 -6.39 3.90
CA LEU A 37 -17.25 -5.49 3.98
C LEU A 37 -16.32 -5.82 5.17
N LEU A 38 -16.87 -6.22 6.31
CA LEU A 38 -16.08 -6.58 7.49
C LEU A 38 -15.37 -7.92 7.28
N GLU A 39 -16.07 -8.92 6.74
CA GLU A 39 -15.52 -10.23 6.45
C GLU A 39 -14.36 -10.12 5.44
N LEU A 40 -14.58 -9.41 4.34
CA LEU A 40 -13.54 -9.18 3.34
C LEU A 40 -12.37 -8.37 3.89
N GLY A 41 -12.65 -7.33 4.68
CA GLY A 41 -11.65 -6.50 5.32
C GLY A 41 -10.81 -7.30 6.32
N PHE A 42 -11.44 -8.12 7.16
CA PHE A 42 -10.74 -9.01 8.10
C PHE A 42 -9.91 -10.06 7.36
N SER A 43 -10.47 -10.68 6.32
CA SER A 43 -9.75 -11.64 5.50
C SER A 43 -8.49 -11.02 4.87
N THR A 44 -8.61 -9.84 4.30
CA THR A 44 -7.47 -9.11 3.73
C THR A 44 -6.42 -8.79 4.80
N PHE A 45 -6.86 -8.29 5.96
CA PHE A 45 -5.98 -7.99 7.09
C PHE A 45 -5.26 -9.25 7.61
N PHE A 46 -5.99 -10.34 7.83
CA PHE A 46 -5.46 -11.60 8.32
C PHE A 46 -4.40 -12.17 7.38
N LEU A 47 -4.72 -12.26 6.09
CA LEU A 47 -3.80 -12.80 5.08
C LEU A 47 -2.58 -11.90 4.87
N ASN A 48 -2.75 -10.57 4.93
CA ASN A 48 -1.60 -9.67 4.89
C ASN A 48 -0.62 -9.93 6.05
N ARG A 49 -1.10 -10.29 7.23
CA ARG A 49 -0.25 -10.55 8.40
C ARG A 49 0.32 -11.96 8.41
N THR A 50 -0.35 -12.94 7.82
CA THR A 50 0.01 -14.37 7.88
C THR A 50 0.69 -14.90 6.60
N ASN A 51 0.61 -14.18 5.49
CA ASN A 51 1.27 -14.57 4.25
C ASN A 51 2.69 -13.98 4.13
N ARG A 52 3.54 -14.68 3.38
CA ARG A 52 4.90 -14.21 3.03
C ARG A 52 4.81 -12.86 2.35
N SER A 53 5.63 -11.92 2.78
CA SER A 53 5.70 -10.54 2.29
C SER A 53 4.36 -9.78 2.32
N GLY A 54 3.34 -10.29 3.01
CA GLY A 54 2.01 -9.68 3.05
C GLY A 54 1.18 -9.80 1.76
N ILE A 55 1.61 -10.64 0.83
CA ILE A 55 0.94 -10.82 -0.47
C ILE A 55 -0.34 -11.66 -0.26
N ILE A 56 -1.50 -11.11 -0.55
CA ILE A 56 -2.81 -11.76 -0.30
C ILE A 56 -2.92 -13.11 -1.03
N LYS A 57 -2.45 -13.20 -2.27
CA LYS A 57 -2.40 -14.46 -3.04
C LYS A 57 -1.25 -15.37 -2.64
N GLY A 58 -0.32 -14.88 -1.83
CA GLY A 58 0.89 -15.61 -1.42
C GLY A 58 0.61 -16.81 -0.53
N GLY A 59 1.67 -17.60 -0.30
CA GLY A 59 1.66 -18.71 0.63
C GLY A 59 1.85 -18.25 2.08
N VAL A 60 1.42 -19.07 3.02
CA VAL A 60 1.53 -18.83 4.46
C VAL A 60 2.99 -18.77 4.94
N ILE A 61 3.25 -17.94 5.94
CA ILE A 61 4.53 -17.96 6.67
C ILE A 61 4.68 -19.32 7.36
N GLY A 62 5.86 -19.92 7.30
CA GLY A 62 6.14 -21.26 7.86
C GLY A 62 5.83 -22.43 6.93
N GLY A 63 5.14 -22.16 5.79
CA GLY A 63 4.72 -23.23 4.87
C GLY A 63 3.45 -23.95 5.34
N ASN A 64 2.92 -24.84 4.51
CA ASN A 64 1.68 -25.56 4.82
C ASN A 64 1.80 -26.49 6.03
N ASP A 65 2.97 -27.03 6.25
CA ASP A 65 3.26 -27.97 7.35
C ASP A 65 3.77 -27.24 8.61
N GLN A 66 3.86 -25.92 8.56
CA GLN A 66 4.33 -25.06 9.65
C GLN A 66 5.67 -25.52 10.26
N THR A 67 6.63 -25.86 9.39
CA THR A 67 7.97 -26.34 9.77
C THR A 67 9.09 -25.32 9.51
N GLY A 68 8.74 -24.12 9.04
CA GLY A 68 9.69 -23.03 8.79
C GLY A 68 10.21 -22.40 10.08
N ASN A 69 11.28 -21.60 9.97
CA ASN A 69 11.88 -20.86 11.09
C ASN A 69 10.93 -19.84 11.74
N TYR A 70 9.96 -19.36 10.99
CA TYR A 70 8.89 -18.47 11.45
C TYR A 70 7.55 -19.14 11.12
N LEU A 71 6.61 -19.10 12.05
CA LEU A 71 5.30 -19.71 11.90
C LEU A 71 4.26 -18.66 11.49
N ILE A 72 3.05 -19.09 11.25
CA ILE A 72 1.93 -18.29 10.78
C ILE A 72 1.66 -17.03 11.64
N ASP A 73 1.90 -17.11 12.93
CA ASP A 73 1.66 -16.05 13.91
C ASP A 73 2.81 -15.03 14.05
N ALA A 74 3.96 -15.27 13.40
CA ALA A 74 5.18 -14.47 13.55
C ALA A 74 4.99 -12.95 13.39
N ARG A 75 3.97 -12.53 12.64
CA ARG A 75 3.65 -11.13 12.40
C ARG A 75 2.27 -10.72 12.94
N PHE A 76 1.67 -11.55 13.81
CA PHE A 76 0.30 -11.34 14.28
C PHE A 76 0.24 -11.12 15.80
N ASN A 77 0.88 -10.05 16.27
CA ASN A 77 0.73 -9.61 17.66
C ASN A 77 -0.65 -8.93 17.82
N LYS A 78 -1.61 -9.66 18.35
CA LYS A 78 -3.01 -9.22 18.50
C LYS A 78 -3.14 -7.88 19.24
N ALA A 79 -2.46 -7.75 20.37
CA ALA A 79 -2.55 -6.54 21.20
C ALA A 79 -2.03 -5.29 20.47
N ASP A 80 -0.86 -5.40 19.83
CA ASP A 80 -0.29 -4.31 19.02
C ASP A 80 -1.19 -3.97 17.81
N LEU A 81 -1.73 -4.98 17.14
CA LEU A 81 -2.59 -4.78 15.98
C LEU A 81 -3.92 -4.12 16.36
N VAL A 82 -4.55 -4.53 17.46
CA VAL A 82 -5.76 -3.88 17.98
C VAL A 82 -5.46 -2.42 18.33
N ALA A 83 -4.42 -2.15 19.11
CA ALA A 83 -4.06 -0.78 19.48
C ALA A 83 -3.80 0.13 18.25
N ARG A 84 -3.22 -0.42 17.18
CA ARG A 84 -3.03 0.33 15.91
C ARG A 84 -4.35 0.60 15.19
N ILE A 85 -5.29 -0.36 15.18
CA ILE A 85 -6.62 -0.19 14.58
C ILE A 85 -7.40 0.90 15.34
N GLU A 86 -7.41 0.84 16.67
CA GLU A 86 -8.06 1.83 17.53
C GLU A 86 -7.46 3.24 17.29
N ARG A 87 -6.13 3.33 17.26
CA ARG A 87 -5.46 4.60 16.99
C ARG A 87 -5.81 5.18 15.61
N ILE A 88 -5.99 4.35 14.59
CA ILE A 88 -6.44 4.84 13.26
C ILE A 88 -7.89 5.28 13.33
N ALA A 89 -8.73 4.55 14.06
CA ALA A 89 -10.14 4.88 14.24
C ALA A 89 -10.35 6.24 14.92
N ASP A 90 -9.47 6.63 15.86
CA ASP A 90 -9.48 7.96 16.51
C ASP A 90 -9.30 9.12 15.52
N TYR A 91 -8.81 8.84 14.31
CA TYR A 91 -8.63 9.83 13.24
C TYR A 91 -9.65 9.66 12.10
N ALA A 92 -10.66 8.82 12.25
CA ALA A 92 -11.60 8.48 11.17
C ALA A 92 -12.28 9.70 10.55
N ASP A 93 -12.62 10.70 11.35
CA ASP A 93 -13.21 11.97 10.95
C ASP A 93 -12.27 12.89 10.14
N ARG A 94 -10.97 12.56 10.10
CA ARG A 94 -9.94 13.26 9.35
C ARG A 94 -9.49 12.50 8.11
N ILE A 95 -10.05 11.32 7.85
CA ILE A 95 -9.65 10.43 6.77
C ILE A 95 -10.83 10.27 5.82
N GLU A 96 -10.62 10.68 4.57
CA GLU A 96 -11.53 10.43 3.47
C GLU A 96 -10.91 9.37 2.55
N LEU A 97 -11.58 8.21 2.43
CA LEU A 97 -11.10 7.09 1.64
C LEU A 97 -11.85 7.02 0.31
N HIS A 98 -11.10 7.06 -0.79
CA HIS A 98 -11.59 6.90 -2.15
C HIS A 98 -11.08 5.59 -2.75
N ASN A 99 -11.97 4.84 -3.40
CA ASN A 99 -11.62 3.66 -4.21
C ASN A 99 -11.79 4.01 -5.70
N ASP A 100 -11.12 5.07 -6.13
CA ASP A 100 -11.18 5.62 -7.48
C ASP A 100 -9.84 5.39 -8.20
N ASP A 101 -9.84 5.56 -9.52
CA ASP A 101 -8.62 5.76 -10.28
C ASP A 101 -7.92 7.04 -9.82
N ALA A 102 -6.62 6.97 -9.54
CA ALA A 102 -5.86 8.09 -8.98
C ALA A 102 -5.82 9.31 -9.92
N VAL A 103 -5.74 9.11 -11.23
CA VAL A 103 -5.75 10.19 -12.24
C VAL A 103 -7.10 10.89 -12.21
N MET A 104 -8.19 10.14 -12.15
CA MET A 104 -9.55 10.70 -12.07
C MET A 104 -9.76 11.47 -10.77
N LEU A 105 -9.33 10.90 -9.63
CA LEU A 105 -9.43 11.56 -8.33
C LEU A 105 -8.66 12.88 -8.32
N ILE A 106 -7.39 12.87 -8.71
CA ILE A 106 -6.54 14.06 -8.72
C ILE A 106 -7.17 15.15 -9.62
N ASN A 107 -7.58 14.78 -10.84
CA ASN A 107 -8.21 15.74 -11.76
C ASN A 107 -9.50 16.34 -11.21
N ARG A 108 -10.25 15.60 -10.40
CA ARG A 108 -11.46 16.09 -9.74
C ARG A 108 -11.17 17.08 -8.63
N ILE A 109 -10.10 16.85 -7.83
CA ILE A 109 -9.86 17.61 -6.60
C ILE A 109 -8.79 18.71 -6.71
N LYS A 110 -7.84 18.61 -7.64
CA LYS A 110 -6.62 19.45 -7.68
C LYS A 110 -6.88 20.96 -7.63
N ASP A 111 -7.96 21.43 -8.28
CA ASP A 111 -8.29 22.86 -8.34
C ASP A 111 -9.05 23.33 -7.09
N MET A 112 -9.61 22.41 -6.30
CA MET A 112 -10.36 22.70 -5.07
C MET A 112 -9.46 22.66 -3.83
N MET A 113 -8.30 21.99 -3.92
CA MET A 113 -7.41 21.81 -2.77
C MET A 113 -6.68 23.11 -2.42
N PRO A 114 -6.45 23.38 -1.13
CA PRO A 114 -5.67 24.55 -0.70
C PRO A 114 -4.20 24.43 -1.10
N ASP A 115 -3.49 25.56 -1.24
CA ASP A 115 -2.07 25.61 -1.63
C ASP A 115 -1.12 24.89 -0.65
N ARG A 116 -1.57 24.65 0.60
CA ARG A 116 -0.83 23.87 1.60
C ARG A 116 -0.97 22.34 1.44
N THR A 117 -1.67 21.87 0.41
CA THR A 117 -1.86 20.44 0.14
C THR A 117 -0.55 19.81 -0.32
N LEU A 118 -0.26 18.61 0.19
CA LEU A 118 0.76 17.72 -0.32
C LEU A 118 0.09 16.50 -0.97
N TYR A 119 0.37 16.30 -2.25
CA TYR A 119 0.01 15.07 -2.96
C TYR A 119 1.21 14.12 -2.90
N TYR A 120 1.04 13.00 -2.22
CA TYR A 120 2.03 11.93 -2.21
C TYR A 120 1.52 10.76 -3.03
N LEU A 121 2.23 10.38 -4.07
CA LEU A 121 1.87 9.29 -4.96
C LEU A 121 2.92 8.18 -4.85
N ASP A 122 2.44 6.97 -4.66
CA ASP A 122 3.24 5.74 -4.64
C ASP A 122 2.60 4.74 -5.61
N PRO A 123 2.69 5.00 -6.93
CA PRO A 123 2.06 4.15 -7.94
C PRO A 123 2.76 2.79 -8.01
N PRO A 124 2.13 1.78 -8.66
CA PRO A 124 2.79 0.51 -8.93
C PRO A 124 4.14 0.72 -9.60
N TYR A 125 5.19 0.10 -9.07
CA TYR A 125 6.55 0.25 -9.57
C TYR A 125 6.69 -0.26 -11.00
N TYR A 126 7.58 0.37 -11.77
CA TYR A 126 7.73 0.10 -13.20
C TYR A 126 8.26 -1.32 -13.45
N GLU A 127 9.38 -1.68 -12.84
CA GLU A 127 10.00 -3.00 -13.03
C GLU A 127 9.37 -4.08 -12.15
N LYS A 128 9.09 -3.76 -10.89
CA LYS A 128 8.59 -4.73 -9.90
C LYS A 128 7.07 -4.90 -9.93
N GLY A 129 6.36 -3.96 -10.53
CA GLY A 129 4.90 -3.92 -10.54
C GLY A 129 4.23 -5.20 -11.02
N PRO A 130 4.61 -5.78 -12.18
CA PRO A 130 3.98 -6.99 -12.72
C PRO A 130 4.04 -8.21 -11.78
N GLY A 131 5.03 -8.27 -10.89
CA GLY A 131 5.19 -9.38 -9.94
C GLY A 131 4.51 -9.17 -8.58
N LEU A 132 4.17 -7.94 -8.23
CA LEU A 132 3.71 -7.57 -6.89
C LEU A 132 2.23 -7.18 -6.84
N TYR A 133 1.72 -6.53 -7.87
CA TYR A 133 0.38 -5.95 -7.89
C TYR A 133 -0.58 -6.74 -8.76
N MET A 134 -1.85 -6.81 -8.36
CA MET A 134 -2.91 -7.42 -9.18
C MET A 134 -3.21 -6.56 -10.41
N ASN A 135 -3.10 -5.25 -10.26
CA ASN A 135 -3.25 -4.25 -11.33
C ASN A 135 -1.91 -3.52 -11.43
N TYR A 136 -1.07 -3.90 -12.39
CA TYR A 136 0.18 -3.21 -12.67
C TYR A 136 -0.02 -2.19 -13.79
N PHE A 137 0.79 -1.14 -13.76
CA PHE A 137 0.77 -0.09 -14.77
C PHE A 137 1.54 -0.50 -16.02
N LYS A 138 1.08 -0.02 -17.17
CA LYS A 138 1.82 -0.01 -18.43
C LYS A 138 2.44 1.36 -18.65
N ASP A 139 3.31 1.49 -19.65
CA ASP A 139 3.99 2.75 -19.99
C ASP A 139 3.01 3.94 -20.09
N ASP A 140 1.85 3.72 -20.73
CA ASP A 140 0.84 4.77 -20.88
C ASP A 140 0.21 5.21 -19.55
N ASP A 141 0.09 4.31 -18.58
CA ASP A 141 -0.46 4.64 -17.28
C ASP A 141 0.55 5.46 -16.46
N HIS A 142 1.84 5.14 -16.55
CA HIS A 142 2.92 5.95 -15.98
C HIS A 142 2.96 7.35 -16.62
N ARG A 143 2.79 7.46 -17.95
CA ARG A 143 2.70 8.74 -18.67
C ARG A 143 1.50 9.57 -18.20
N LYS A 144 0.34 8.94 -17.97
CA LYS A 144 -0.86 9.63 -17.48
C LYS A 144 -0.65 10.18 -16.07
N ILE A 145 -0.03 9.41 -15.17
CA ILE A 145 0.30 9.89 -13.82
C ILE A 145 1.26 11.09 -13.91
N ALA A 146 2.34 11.00 -14.71
CA ALA A 146 3.29 12.10 -14.87
C ALA A 146 2.63 13.37 -15.40
N ALA A 147 1.80 13.26 -16.43
CA ALA A 147 1.03 14.39 -16.96
C ALA A 147 0.06 14.97 -15.91
N THR A 148 -0.58 14.11 -15.13
CA THR A 148 -1.54 14.51 -14.10
C THR A 148 -0.87 15.28 -12.99
N VAL A 149 0.25 14.79 -12.44
CA VAL A 149 0.98 15.50 -11.37
C VAL A 149 1.58 16.82 -11.88
N GLY A 150 2.07 16.83 -13.12
CA GLY A 150 2.56 18.04 -13.78
C GLY A 150 1.50 19.11 -14.00
N SER A 151 0.22 18.74 -14.01
CA SER A 151 -0.91 19.66 -14.12
C SER A 151 -1.39 20.23 -12.78
N ILE A 152 -0.82 19.81 -11.65
CA ILE A 152 -1.16 20.33 -10.31
C ILE A 152 -0.53 21.71 -10.17
N SER A 153 -1.35 22.75 -10.24
CA SER A 153 -0.92 24.15 -10.08
C SER A 153 -0.98 24.63 -8.62
N ARG A 154 -1.79 23.97 -7.77
CA ARG A 154 -1.99 24.29 -6.36
C ARG A 154 -1.50 23.15 -5.47
N GLY A 155 -0.73 23.52 -4.45
CA GLY A 155 -0.12 22.53 -3.56
C GLY A 155 1.27 22.10 -4.04
N LYS A 156 1.72 21.01 -3.46
CA LYS A 156 3.03 20.39 -3.71
C LYS A 156 2.81 18.91 -3.95
N TRP A 157 3.71 18.28 -4.71
CA TRP A 157 3.58 16.87 -4.94
C TRP A 157 4.94 16.15 -4.85
N VAL A 158 4.87 14.89 -4.48
CA VAL A 158 5.97 13.91 -4.46
C VAL A 158 5.49 12.63 -5.10
N VAL A 159 6.31 12.03 -5.92
CA VAL A 159 6.09 10.70 -6.50
C VAL A 159 7.29 9.82 -6.19
N THR A 160 7.06 8.59 -5.75
CA THR A 160 8.11 7.59 -5.53
C THR A 160 7.99 6.43 -6.49
N TYR A 161 9.14 5.93 -6.98
CA TYR A 161 9.24 4.79 -7.88
C TYR A 161 10.49 3.96 -7.60
N ASP A 162 10.56 2.76 -8.17
CA ASP A 162 11.85 2.09 -8.38
C ASP A 162 12.69 2.91 -9.38
N ASN A 163 14.02 2.95 -9.15
CA ASN A 163 14.94 3.72 -9.99
C ASN A 163 15.09 3.03 -11.34
N HIS A 164 14.37 3.51 -12.34
CA HIS A 164 14.36 2.99 -13.69
C HIS A 164 14.55 4.12 -14.73
N PRO A 165 15.39 3.95 -15.78
CA PRO A 165 15.67 5.00 -16.76
C PRO A 165 14.42 5.59 -17.43
N PHE A 166 13.42 4.77 -17.72
CA PHE A 166 12.14 5.24 -18.27
C PHE A 166 11.43 6.24 -17.33
N ILE A 167 11.43 5.98 -16.03
CA ILE A 167 10.82 6.87 -15.04
C ILE A 167 11.65 8.17 -14.93
N SER A 168 12.96 8.06 -14.83
CA SER A 168 13.84 9.24 -14.74
C SER A 168 13.69 10.14 -15.97
N GLU A 169 13.57 9.57 -17.17
CA GLU A 169 13.34 10.30 -18.41
C GLU A 169 11.96 10.96 -18.43
N LEU A 170 10.93 10.22 -18.02
CA LEU A 170 9.53 10.69 -17.98
C LEU A 170 9.36 11.94 -17.10
N TYR A 171 10.12 12.03 -16.03
CA TYR A 171 10.11 13.15 -15.09
C TYR A 171 11.34 14.07 -15.22
N SER A 172 12.06 14.04 -16.35
CA SER A 172 13.32 14.78 -16.54
C SER A 172 13.25 16.30 -16.32
N HIS A 173 12.07 16.90 -16.42
CA HIS A 173 11.83 18.31 -16.17
C HIS A 173 11.67 18.68 -14.69
N TYR A 174 11.63 17.66 -13.79
CA TYR A 174 11.42 17.85 -12.36
C TYR A 174 12.65 17.43 -11.57
N ARG A 175 12.76 17.92 -10.35
CA ARG A 175 13.84 17.54 -9.45
C ARG A 175 13.67 16.08 -9.03
N GLN A 176 14.76 15.35 -9.05
CA GLN A 176 14.82 13.93 -8.75
C GLN A 176 15.90 13.66 -7.72
N ARG A 177 15.66 12.73 -6.82
CA ARG A 177 16.62 12.26 -5.83
C ARG A 177 16.57 10.74 -5.73
N GLU A 178 17.70 10.10 -5.96
CA GLU A 178 17.87 8.67 -5.74
C GLU A 178 18.14 8.39 -4.27
N PHE A 179 17.59 7.29 -3.76
CA PHE A 179 17.84 6.81 -2.40
C PHE A 179 17.77 5.29 -2.36
N SER A 180 18.45 4.71 -1.36
CA SER A 180 18.47 3.26 -1.17
C SER A 180 17.65 2.86 0.03
N LEU A 181 16.74 1.89 -0.13
CA LEU A 181 16.02 1.24 0.96
C LEU A 181 16.58 -0.16 1.20
N SER A 182 16.83 -0.47 2.49
CA SER A 182 17.16 -1.82 2.91
C SER A 182 15.87 -2.61 3.09
N TYR A 183 15.57 -3.51 2.14
CA TYR A 183 14.45 -4.43 2.30
C TYR A 183 14.84 -5.60 3.19
N SER A 184 14.04 -5.90 4.21
CA SER A 184 14.20 -7.07 5.09
C SER A 184 13.79 -8.40 4.43
N THR A 185 13.55 -8.40 3.12
CA THR A 185 13.21 -9.59 2.35
C THR A 185 14.49 -10.31 1.90
N THR A 186 14.44 -11.64 1.99
CA THR A 186 15.40 -12.68 1.58
C THR A 186 16.50 -12.16 0.63
N ASN A 187 17.74 -12.12 1.11
CA ASN A 187 19.01 -11.85 0.43
C ASN A 187 19.61 -10.44 0.51
N GLY A 188 19.13 -9.54 1.39
CA GLY A 188 19.86 -8.29 1.66
C GLY A 188 20.06 -7.36 0.44
N LYS A 189 19.26 -7.49 -0.60
CA LYS A 189 19.32 -6.61 -1.76
C LYS A 189 18.83 -5.22 -1.36
N ARG A 190 19.68 -4.22 -1.53
CA ARG A 190 19.27 -2.81 -1.49
C ARG A 190 18.39 -2.54 -2.71
N GLY A 191 17.20 -2.01 -2.50
CA GLY A 191 16.41 -1.46 -3.58
C GLY A 191 16.83 -0.01 -3.82
N GLU A 192 17.12 0.32 -5.05
CA GLU A 192 17.31 1.70 -5.46
C GLU A 192 15.94 2.26 -5.84
N GLU A 193 15.61 3.40 -5.26
CA GLU A 193 14.36 4.11 -5.50
C GLU A 193 14.64 5.55 -5.90
N ILE A 194 13.68 6.17 -6.57
CA ILE A 194 13.74 7.55 -6.99
C ILE A 194 12.54 8.32 -6.43
N MET A 195 12.81 9.47 -5.85
CA MET A 195 11.82 10.44 -5.43
C MET A 195 11.83 11.61 -6.39
N ILE A 196 10.67 11.94 -6.93
CA ILE A 196 10.46 13.05 -7.87
C ILE A 196 9.51 14.03 -7.18
N TYR A 197 9.79 15.31 -7.29
CA TYR A 197 8.99 16.31 -6.55
C TYR A 197 8.85 17.64 -7.28
N SER A 198 7.75 18.33 -6.98
CA SER A 198 7.43 19.63 -7.56
C SER A 198 8.48 20.69 -7.21
N ASP A 199 8.73 21.64 -8.10
CA ASP A 199 9.76 22.67 -7.94
C ASP A 199 9.53 23.58 -6.74
N ASN A 200 8.27 23.75 -6.31
CA ASN A 200 7.89 24.56 -5.15
C ASN A 200 8.01 23.83 -3.80
N LEU A 201 8.40 22.54 -3.78
CA LEU A 201 8.72 21.83 -2.56
C LEU A 201 10.19 22.16 -2.20
N LYS A 202 10.44 22.63 -0.98
CA LYS A 202 11.82 22.82 -0.50
C LYS A 202 12.51 21.45 -0.39
N GLU A 203 13.82 21.45 -0.60
CA GLU A 203 14.62 20.23 -0.52
C GLU A 203 14.45 19.57 0.85
N ILE A 204 14.16 18.28 0.84
CA ILE A 204 14.07 17.48 2.07
C ILE A 204 15.48 16.92 2.30
N GLU A 205 16.14 17.40 3.34
CA GLU A 205 17.34 16.74 3.87
C GLU A 205 16.89 15.42 4.52
N ILE A 206 17.29 14.30 3.96
CA ILE A 206 17.05 12.94 4.50
C ILE A 206 18.36 12.41 5.06
#